data_4a564d1ade4f5f80890fc6c4a6d0f4cc
#
_entry.id   4a564d1ade4f5f80890fc6c4a6d0f4cc
#
_cell.length_a   1.000
_cell.length_b   1.000
_cell.length_c   1.000
_cell.angle_alpha   90.00
_cell.angle_beta   90.00
_cell.angle_gamma   90.00
#
_symmetry.space_group_name_H-M   'P 1'
#
loop_
_entity.id
_entity.type
_entity.pdbx_description
1 polymer ?
#
loop_
_entity_poly.entity_id
_entity_poly.type
_entity_poly.pdbx_seq_one_letter_code
_entity_poly.pdbx_strand_id
1 'polypeptide(L)'
;MIKKSDIKKFYNRLADGKRMQVATIDTIHNILHQIFQIAVDDNIIRINPTDNMLRELKMSRDFRSEKRKALTVKEQELFLSYMKKNPKYRHWLPIFFIMLNTGMRVGELTGLRWADVDLDGRMIKVDHTLVYYKKSDGKCSYTINTTKTEAGEREIPMTEEVRDSFIAVEKFYDDLGIKCNISVDGYTDFVFLNRDGNLHNQSSLNNAIHRIRRDCNDEILLNRKTDKEPVLLPYFTCHHLRHTFATRLCESGINIKVIQNVLGHVDISTTMNIYIDVTKDLKKEEMLTYAKFVRAGNGSSTVDTDI
;
A
#
# COMPACT_ATOMS: atom_id res chain seq x y z
N MET A 1 -30.92 29.02 7.97
CA MET A 1 -30.38 27.88 8.75
C MET A 1 -30.25 26.70 7.81
N ILE A 2 -29.07 26.05 7.74
CA ILE A 2 -28.83 24.86 6.89
C ILE A 2 -29.55 23.67 7.50
N LYS A 3 -30.33 22.95 6.69
CA LYS A 3 -31.11 21.77 7.10
C LYS A 3 -30.49 20.48 6.56
N LYS A 4 -30.82 19.32 7.14
CA LYS A 4 -30.41 17.98 6.61
C LYS A 4 -30.77 17.81 5.12
N SER A 5 -31.93 18.34 4.71
CA SER A 5 -32.38 18.32 3.30
C SER A 5 -31.42 19.06 2.36
N ASP A 6 -30.78 20.13 2.83
CA ASP A 6 -29.84 20.91 2.01
C ASP A 6 -28.52 20.14 1.84
N ILE A 7 -28.05 19.49 2.90
CA ILE A 7 -26.89 18.58 2.86
C ILE A 7 -27.16 17.40 1.92
N LYS A 8 -28.34 16.78 2.00
CA LYS A 8 -28.73 15.69 1.11
C LYS A 8 -28.74 16.13 -0.36
N LYS A 9 -29.33 17.28 -0.67
CA LYS A 9 -29.31 17.87 -2.02
C LYS A 9 -27.88 18.17 -2.49
N PHE A 10 -27.05 18.67 -1.60
CA PHE A 10 -25.64 18.95 -1.91
C PHE A 10 -24.89 17.68 -2.29
N TYR A 11 -24.98 16.62 -1.48
CA TYR A 11 -24.29 15.34 -1.79
C TYR A 11 -24.83 14.69 -3.07
N ASN A 12 -26.14 14.73 -3.32
CA ASN A 12 -26.71 14.25 -4.57
C ASN A 12 -26.19 15.04 -5.78
N ARG A 13 -26.03 16.37 -5.66
CA ARG A 13 -25.45 17.20 -6.71
C ARG A 13 -23.98 16.83 -6.98
N LEU A 14 -23.19 16.54 -5.93
CA LEU A 14 -21.82 16.08 -6.09
C LEU A 14 -21.74 14.71 -6.78
N ALA A 15 -22.62 13.81 -6.40
CA ALA A 15 -22.65 12.45 -6.96
C ALA A 15 -23.20 12.41 -8.39
N ASP A 16 -24.33 13.08 -8.66
CA ASP A 16 -25.01 13.02 -9.96
C ASP A 16 -24.49 14.10 -10.92
N GLY A 17 -24.45 15.35 -10.45
CA GLY A 17 -24.08 16.48 -11.30
C GLY A 17 -22.58 16.55 -11.61
N LYS A 18 -21.72 16.28 -10.63
CA LYS A 18 -20.27 16.29 -10.79
C LYS A 18 -19.66 14.90 -10.96
N ARG A 19 -20.47 13.84 -10.92
CA ARG A 19 -20.05 12.43 -11.02
C ARG A 19 -18.88 12.08 -10.07
N MET A 20 -18.87 12.68 -8.87
CA MET A 20 -17.84 12.42 -7.88
C MET A 20 -17.99 11.02 -7.30
N GLN A 21 -16.85 10.36 -7.09
CA GLN A 21 -16.81 9.09 -6.37
C GLN A 21 -17.27 9.29 -4.92
N VAL A 22 -18.00 8.31 -4.37
CA VAL A 22 -18.51 8.39 -2.99
C VAL A 22 -17.38 8.56 -1.97
N ALA A 23 -16.20 7.97 -2.21
CA ALA A 23 -15.02 8.17 -1.37
C ALA A 23 -14.55 9.64 -1.32
N THR A 24 -14.69 10.39 -2.42
CA THR A 24 -14.40 11.83 -2.45
C THR A 24 -15.46 12.62 -1.67
N ILE A 25 -16.73 12.22 -1.79
CA ILE A 25 -17.82 12.82 -1.02
C ILE A 25 -17.66 12.52 0.48
N ASP A 26 -17.15 11.33 0.83
CA ASP A 26 -16.79 10.97 2.22
C ASP A 26 -15.76 11.93 2.81
N THR A 27 -14.72 12.27 2.06
CA THR A 27 -13.72 13.26 2.49
C THR A 27 -14.35 14.64 2.71
N ILE A 28 -15.23 15.08 1.80
CA ILE A 28 -15.96 16.34 1.94
C ILE A 28 -16.89 16.31 3.16
N HIS A 29 -17.59 15.18 3.36
CA HIS A 29 -18.46 14.98 4.51
C HIS A 29 -17.69 15.10 5.83
N ASN A 30 -16.52 14.46 5.94
CA ASN A 30 -15.73 14.51 7.17
C ASN A 30 -15.33 15.95 7.54
N ILE A 31 -14.97 16.77 6.56
CA ILE A 31 -14.67 18.19 6.79
C ILE A 31 -15.93 18.96 7.22
N LEU A 32 -17.03 18.80 6.51
CA LEU A 32 -18.29 19.47 6.83
C LEU A 32 -18.83 19.03 8.20
N HIS A 33 -18.72 17.74 8.53
CA HIS A 33 -19.15 17.20 9.81
C HIS A 33 -18.42 17.86 10.98
N GLN A 34 -17.09 17.99 10.88
CA GLN A 34 -16.30 18.68 11.90
C GLN A 34 -16.68 20.17 12.03
N ILE A 35 -16.88 20.88 10.92
CA ILE A 35 -17.29 22.29 10.94
C ILE A 35 -18.65 22.44 11.64
N PHE A 36 -19.65 21.64 11.28
CA PHE A 36 -20.96 21.70 11.91
C PHE A 36 -20.96 21.18 13.35
N GLN A 37 -20.04 20.27 13.70
CA GLN A 37 -19.88 19.84 15.09
C GLN A 37 -19.37 20.98 15.97
N ILE A 38 -18.38 21.73 15.52
CA ILE A 38 -17.93 22.95 16.24
C ILE A 38 -19.09 23.91 16.44
N ALA A 39 -19.92 24.13 15.42
CA ALA A 39 -21.10 24.99 15.55
C ALA A 39 -22.16 24.46 16.54
N VAL A 40 -22.25 23.14 16.76
CA VAL A 40 -23.07 22.54 17.82
C VAL A 40 -22.42 22.77 19.18
N ASP A 41 -21.12 22.54 19.30
CA ASP A 41 -20.37 22.68 20.54
C ASP A 41 -20.36 24.14 21.02
N ASP A 42 -20.33 25.10 20.10
CA ASP A 42 -20.43 26.55 20.35
C ASP A 42 -21.92 27.03 20.55
N ASN A 43 -22.88 26.09 20.56
CA ASN A 43 -24.32 26.39 20.69
C ASN A 43 -24.90 27.31 19.58
N ILE A 44 -24.28 27.41 18.43
CA ILE A 44 -24.76 28.17 17.26
C ILE A 44 -25.91 27.43 16.60
N ILE A 45 -25.83 26.10 16.53
CA ILE A 45 -26.91 25.21 16.06
C ILE A 45 -27.14 24.09 17.07
N ARG A 46 -28.35 23.55 17.10
CA ARG A 46 -28.74 22.51 18.07
C ARG A 46 -28.36 21.09 17.64
N ILE A 47 -28.27 20.83 16.34
CA ILE A 47 -28.07 19.49 15.76
C ILE A 47 -27.19 19.65 14.55
N ASN A 48 -26.25 18.73 14.40
CA ASN A 48 -25.37 18.66 13.23
C ASN A 48 -26.19 18.22 12.00
N PRO A 49 -26.33 19.05 10.96
CA PRO A 49 -27.16 18.72 9.80
C PRO A 49 -26.55 17.64 8.90
N THR A 50 -25.30 17.25 9.13
CA THR A 50 -24.60 16.21 8.36
C THR A 50 -24.80 14.81 8.94
N ASP A 51 -25.35 14.68 10.16
CA ASP A 51 -25.53 13.40 10.84
C ASP A 51 -26.32 12.39 9.99
N ASN A 52 -25.72 11.23 9.77
CA ASN A 52 -26.25 10.10 8.99
C ASN A 52 -26.42 10.34 7.47
N MET A 53 -26.13 11.53 6.95
CA MET A 53 -26.37 11.86 5.53
C MET A 53 -25.49 11.06 4.58
N LEU A 54 -24.24 10.79 4.97
CA LEU A 54 -23.35 9.95 4.17
C LEU A 54 -23.78 8.48 4.15
N ARG A 55 -24.28 7.96 5.29
CA ARG A 55 -24.80 6.60 5.39
C ARG A 55 -25.98 6.39 4.45
N GLU A 56 -26.93 7.35 4.43
CA GLU A 56 -28.06 7.33 3.50
C GLU A 56 -27.59 7.31 2.03
N LEU A 57 -26.61 8.15 1.69
CA LEU A 57 -26.03 8.19 0.33
C LEU A 57 -25.39 6.84 -0.06
N LYS A 58 -24.61 6.25 0.84
CA LYS A 58 -23.96 4.94 0.62
C LYS A 58 -24.99 3.83 0.43
N MET A 59 -26.06 3.81 1.22
CA MET A 59 -27.11 2.81 1.12
C MET A 59 -27.95 2.97 -0.16
N SER A 60 -28.30 4.21 -0.54
CA SER A 60 -29.15 4.48 -1.71
C SER A 60 -28.48 4.16 -3.05
N ARG A 61 -27.15 4.00 -3.08
CA ARG A 61 -26.36 3.80 -4.30
C ARG A 61 -25.67 2.44 -4.36
N ASP A 62 -25.97 1.51 -3.45
CA ASP A 62 -25.30 0.20 -3.31
C ASP A 62 -23.75 0.33 -3.43
N PHE A 63 -23.21 1.34 -2.72
CA PHE A 63 -21.80 1.67 -2.80
C PHE A 63 -20.96 0.57 -2.14
N ARG A 64 -20.33 -0.25 -2.98
CA ARG A 64 -19.27 -1.15 -2.57
C ARG A 64 -17.93 -0.53 -2.99
N SER A 65 -17.08 -0.19 -2.03
CA SER A 65 -15.71 0.18 -2.38
C SER A 65 -15.03 -1.04 -3.01
N GLU A 66 -14.49 -0.89 -4.21
CA GLU A 66 -13.63 -1.93 -4.77
C GLU A 66 -12.47 -2.14 -3.79
N LYS A 67 -12.37 -3.36 -3.26
CA LYS A 67 -11.25 -3.72 -2.41
C LYS A 67 -9.99 -3.77 -3.26
N ARG A 68 -8.92 -3.15 -2.75
CA ARG A 68 -7.61 -3.29 -3.38
C ARG A 68 -7.21 -4.76 -3.38
N LYS A 69 -6.88 -5.28 -4.56
CA LYS A 69 -6.38 -6.65 -4.69
C LYS A 69 -4.86 -6.63 -4.66
N ALA A 70 -4.28 -7.57 -3.93
CA ALA A 70 -2.86 -7.88 -4.04
C ALA A 70 -2.59 -8.47 -5.43
N LEU A 71 -1.37 -8.31 -5.92
CA LEU A 71 -0.92 -9.07 -7.07
C LEU A 71 -0.89 -10.56 -6.71
N THR A 72 -1.36 -11.40 -7.60
CA THR A 72 -1.14 -12.85 -7.47
C THR A 72 0.36 -13.18 -7.56
N VAL A 73 0.77 -14.36 -7.11
CA VAL A 73 2.17 -14.81 -7.22
C VAL A 73 2.64 -14.73 -8.68
N LYS A 74 1.84 -15.20 -9.62
CA LYS A 74 2.17 -15.18 -11.06
C LYS A 74 2.31 -13.78 -11.62
N GLU A 75 1.46 -12.84 -11.22
CA GLU A 75 1.56 -11.44 -11.63
C GLU A 75 2.79 -10.75 -11.03
N GLN A 76 3.11 -11.03 -9.77
CA GLN A 76 4.31 -10.54 -9.11
C GLN A 76 5.58 -11.05 -9.81
N GLU A 77 5.66 -12.35 -10.09
CA GLU A 77 6.76 -12.97 -10.83
C GLU A 77 6.89 -12.40 -12.24
N LEU A 78 5.77 -12.23 -12.94
CA LEU A 78 5.75 -11.63 -14.27
C LEU A 78 6.31 -10.20 -14.24
N PHE A 79 5.88 -9.37 -13.29
CA PHE A 79 6.34 -7.99 -13.14
C PHE A 79 7.85 -7.91 -12.91
N LEU A 80 8.37 -8.70 -11.97
CA LEU A 80 9.80 -8.73 -11.65
C LEU A 80 10.64 -9.32 -12.80
N SER A 81 10.20 -10.44 -13.39
CA SER A 81 10.90 -11.10 -14.48
C SER A 81 10.96 -10.26 -15.75
N TYR A 82 9.88 -9.51 -16.04
CA TYR A 82 9.85 -8.59 -17.18
C TYR A 82 10.89 -7.49 -17.03
N MET A 83 10.96 -6.84 -15.86
CA MET A 83 11.98 -5.82 -15.60
C MET A 83 13.40 -6.39 -15.66
N LYS A 84 13.61 -7.61 -15.14
CA LYS A 84 14.92 -8.28 -15.15
C LYS A 84 15.41 -8.52 -16.58
N LYS A 85 14.53 -8.92 -17.49
CA LYS A 85 14.81 -9.25 -18.88
C LYS A 85 14.90 -8.04 -19.79
N ASN A 86 14.18 -6.98 -19.50
CA ASN A 86 14.07 -5.80 -20.37
C ASN A 86 15.09 -4.72 -19.96
N PRO A 87 16.12 -4.40 -20.80
CA PRO A 87 17.14 -3.39 -20.49
C PRO A 87 16.57 -2.01 -20.18
N LYS A 88 15.45 -1.64 -20.81
CA LYS A 88 14.74 -0.35 -20.60
C LYS A 88 14.23 -0.21 -19.17
N TYR A 89 13.91 -1.32 -18.51
CA TYR A 89 13.26 -1.32 -17.20
C TYR A 89 14.09 -1.93 -16.07
N ARG A 90 15.26 -2.47 -16.37
CA ARG A 90 16.12 -3.15 -15.39
C ARG A 90 16.50 -2.25 -14.20
N HIS A 91 16.69 -0.95 -14.42
CA HIS A 91 17.02 0.00 -13.35
C HIS A 91 15.88 0.22 -12.35
N TRP A 92 14.62 -0.12 -12.70
CA TRP A 92 13.49 -0.07 -11.79
C TRP A 92 13.37 -1.32 -10.91
N LEU A 93 14.03 -2.42 -11.28
CA LEU A 93 13.90 -3.70 -10.58
C LEU A 93 14.25 -3.60 -9.09
N PRO A 94 15.38 -3.01 -8.67
CA PRO A 94 15.71 -2.93 -7.25
C PRO A 94 14.68 -2.15 -6.45
N ILE A 95 14.20 -1.00 -6.95
CA ILE A 95 13.22 -0.15 -6.28
C ILE A 95 11.93 -0.91 -6.01
N PHE A 96 11.35 -1.54 -7.04
CA PHE A 96 10.08 -2.25 -6.89
C PHE A 96 10.24 -3.58 -6.15
N PHE A 97 11.40 -4.22 -6.24
CA PHE A 97 11.71 -5.41 -5.46
C PHE A 97 11.77 -5.08 -3.96
N ILE A 98 12.46 -4.00 -3.58
CA ILE A 98 12.52 -3.52 -2.20
C ILE A 98 11.09 -3.18 -1.70
N MET A 99 10.26 -2.47 -2.49
CA MET A 99 8.87 -2.19 -2.12
C MET A 99 8.04 -3.45 -1.87
N LEU A 100 8.20 -4.47 -2.72
CA LEU A 100 7.47 -5.74 -2.63
C LEU A 100 7.91 -6.59 -1.45
N ASN A 101 9.13 -6.37 -0.90
CA ASN A 101 9.69 -7.20 0.17
C ASN A 101 9.90 -6.47 1.49
N THR A 102 9.54 -5.18 1.57
CA THR A 102 9.60 -4.38 2.81
C THR A 102 8.26 -3.76 3.17
N GLY A 103 7.37 -3.62 2.19
CA GLY A 103 6.07 -3.01 2.37
C GLY A 103 6.12 -1.53 2.78
N MET A 104 7.25 -0.84 2.59
CA MET A 104 7.36 0.59 2.88
C MET A 104 6.31 1.40 2.10
N ARG A 105 5.82 2.48 2.72
CA ARG A 105 5.00 3.47 2.00
C ARG A 105 5.88 4.18 0.97
N VAL A 106 5.27 4.61 -0.13
CA VAL A 106 6.02 5.27 -1.20
C VAL A 106 6.84 6.47 -0.71
N GLY A 107 6.30 7.28 0.20
CA GLY A 107 7.02 8.41 0.77
C GLY A 107 8.15 8.01 1.72
N GLU A 108 8.02 6.90 2.44
CA GLU A 108 9.08 6.30 3.26
C GLU A 108 10.23 5.82 2.37
N LEU A 109 9.89 5.09 1.28
CA LEU A 109 10.87 4.62 0.32
C LEU A 109 11.62 5.78 -0.36
N THR A 110 10.88 6.75 -0.90
CA THR A 110 11.49 7.87 -1.65
C THR A 110 12.23 8.85 -0.75
N GLY A 111 11.94 8.85 0.55
CA GLY A 111 12.65 9.64 1.55
C GLY A 111 13.81 8.91 2.22
N LEU A 112 14.01 7.61 1.95
CA LEU A 112 15.03 6.79 2.57
C LEU A 112 16.45 7.30 2.23
N ARG A 113 17.30 7.40 3.24
CA ARG A 113 18.72 7.80 3.11
C ARG A 113 19.63 6.61 3.34
N TRP A 114 20.85 6.67 2.83
CA TRP A 114 21.84 5.63 3.11
C TRP A 114 22.14 5.48 4.61
N ALA A 115 22.08 6.55 5.39
CA ALA A 115 22.22 6.50 6.84
C ALA A 115 21.11 5.71 7.56
N ASP A 116 19.97 5.46 6.89
CA ASP A 116 18.84 4.71 7.43
C ASP A 116 18.89 3.22 7.07
N VAL A 117 19.92 2.79 6.29
CA VAL A 117 20.07 1.43 5.77
C VAL A 117 21.34 0.79 6.35
N ASP A 118 21.15 -0.12 7.30
CA ASP A 118 22.25 -0.94 7.83
C ASP A 118 22.34 -2.24 7.02
N LEU A 119 23.28 -2.27 6.06
CA LEU A 119 23.50 -3.42 5.18
C LEU A 119 24.12 -4.60 5.92
N ASP A 120 24.93 -4.36 6.96
CA ASP A 120 25.61 -5.42 7.74
C ASP A 120 24.65 -6.02 8.77
N GLY A 121 23.94 -5.17 9.53
CA GLY A 121 22.89 -5.59 10.47
C GLY A 121 21.58 -6.01 9.79
N ARG A 122 21.44 -5.78 8.47
CA ARG A 122 20.24 -6.07 7.66
C ARG A 122 18.97 -5.43 8.21
N MET A 123 19.05 -4.16 8.54
CA MET A 123 17.94 -3.40 9.07
C MET A 123 17.70 -2.11 8.29
N ILE A 124 16.44 -1.74 8.13
CA ILE A 124 16.03 -0.46 7.55
C ILE A 124 15.30 0.31 8.64
N LYS A 125 15.81 1.48 9.00
CA LYS A 125 15.13 2.41 9.89
C LYS A 125 14.15 3.28 9.12
N VAL A 126 12.90 3.31 9.55
CA VAL A 126 11.84 4.16 8.98
C VAL A 126 11.35 5.11 10.06
N ASP A 127 11.73 6.38 10.00
CA ASP A 127 11.37 7.41 10.98
C ASP A 127 10.83 8.70 10.32
N HIS A 128 10.82 8.75 8.99
CA HIS A 128 10.34 9.91 8.24
C HIS A 128 9.74 9.51 6.89
N THR A 129 9.10 10.46 6.25
CA THR A 129 8.49 10.30 4.93
C THR A 129 8.67 11.55 4.09
N LEU A 130 9.05 11.36 2.82
CA LEU A 130 9.12 12.42 1.83
C LEU A 130 7.73 12.68 1.26
N VAL A 131 7.31 13.94 1.30
CA VAL A 131 6.04 14.39 0.73
C VAL A 131 6.31 15.39 -0.40
N TYR A 132 5.64 15.16 -1.53
CA TYR A 132 5.67 16.06 -2.66
C TYR A 132 4.29 16.69 -2.83
N TYR A 133 4.22 18.00 -2.69
CA TYR A 133 2.95 18.72 -2.70
C TYR A 133 3.05 20.05 -3.45
N LYS A 134 1.89 20.55 -3.87
CA LYS A 134 1.76 21.84 -4.50
C LYS A 134 1.54 22.90 -3.42
N LYS A 135 2.42 23.89 -3.35
CA LYS A 135 2.31 25.06 -2.47
C LYS A 135 1.21 26.01 -2.94
N SER A 136 0.85 26.98 -2.08
CA SER A 136 -0.13 28.04 -2.39
C SER A 136 0.28 28.92 -3.56
N ASP A 137 1.59 29.07 -3.82
CA ASP A 137 2.16 29.78 -4.96
C ASP A 137 2.08 29.02 -6.28
N GLY A 138 1.50 27.81 -6.26
CA GLY A 138 1.38 26.95 -7.43
C GLY A 138 2.60 26.08 -7.73
N LYS A 139 3.74 26.30 -7.06
CA LYS A 139 4.96 25.49 -7.24
C LYS A 139 4.89 24.21 -6.42
N CYS A 140 5.46 23.16 -6.97
CA CYS A 140 5.60 21.89 -6.25
C CYS A 140 6.90 21.90 -5.44
N SER A 141 6.86 21.35 -4.24
CA SER A 141 7.99 21.27 -3.32
C SER A 141 8.00 19.93 -2.60
N TYR A 142 9.20 19.49 -2.23
CA TYR A 142 9.40 18.39 -1.29
C TYR A 142 9.42 18.92 0.15
N THR A 143 8.97 18.10 1.08
CA THR A 143 9.16 18.29 2.53
C THR A 143 9.32 16.95 3.19
N ILE A 144 10.02 16.91 4.31
CA ILE A 144 10.12 15.74 5.17
C ILE A 144 9.12 15.87 6.31
N ASN A 145 8.26 14.89 6.45
CA ASN A 145 7.43 14.73 7.64
C ASN A 145 8.04 13.64 8.50
N THR A 146 8.46 14.00 9.70
CA THR A 146 8.86 13.03 10.74
C THR A 146 7.62 12.33 11.27
N THR A 147 7.79 11.10 11.73
CA THR A 147 6.69 10.34 12.33
C THR A 147 6.29 11.00 13.66
N LYS A 148 5.02 11.40 13.77
CA LYS A 148 4.49 12.05 14.99
C LYS A 148 4.14 11.05 16.10
N THR A 149 4.29 9.75 15.88
CA THR A 149 3.90 8.69 16.80
C THR A 149 4.96 7.60 16.81
N GLU A 150 5.19 6.98 17.98
CA GLU A 150 6.07 5.81 18.14
C GLU A 150 5.74 4.68 17.17
N ALA A 151 4.46 4.50 16.81
CA ALA A 151 4.04 3.50 15.83
C ALA A 151 4.51 3.80 14.38
N GLY A 152 4.93 5.03 14.13
CA GLY A 152 5.50 5.45 12.82
C GLY A 152 6.98 5.15 12.70
N GLU A 153 7.69 5.16 13.83
CA GLU A 153 9.10 4.77 13.92
C GLU A 153 9.20 3.25 14.04
N ARG A 154 9.91 2.64 13.10
CA ARG A 154 10.08 1.20 13.08
C ARG A 154 11.34 0.78 12.34
N GLU A 155 11.80 -0.40 12.67
CA GLU A 155 12.85 -1.09 11.94
C GLU A 155 12.26 -2.25 11.14
N ILE A 156 12.69 -2.36 9.88
CA ILE A 156 12.26 -3.43 8.97
C ILE A 156 13.47 -4.33 8.71
N PRO A 157 13.42 -5.62 9.12
CA PRO A 157 14.47 -6.59 8.79
C PRO A 157 14.53 -6.82 7.28
N MET A 158 15.75 -6.90 6.73
CA MET A 158 15.97 -7.20 5.31
C MET A 158 16.29 -8.68 5.11
N THR A 159 15.70 -9.27 4.07
CA THR A 159 16.22 -10.52 3.52
C THR A 159 17.53 -10.24 2.76
N GLU A 160 18.29 -11.29 2.44
CA GLU A 160 19.54 -11.17 1.69
C GLU A 160 19.30 -10.54 0.31
N GLU A 161 18.22 -10.91 -0.37
CA GLU A 161 17.86 -10.39 -1.69
C GLU A 161 17.48 -8.89 -1.65
N VAL A 162 16.90 -8.42 -0.54
CA VAL A 162 16.62 -6.98 -0.33
C VAL A 162 17.94 -6.24 -0.14
N ARG A 163 18.86 -6.75 0.68
CA ARG A 163 20.21 -6.21 0.87
C ARG A 163 20.96 -6.13 -0.49
N ASP A 164 20.96 -7.21 -1.26
CA ASP A 164 21.59 -7.24 -2.57
C ASP A 164 20.98 -6.24 -3.55
N SER A 165 19.67 -5.96 -3.40
CA SER A 165 19.00 -4.93 -4.19
C SER A 165 19.48 -3.52 -3.84
N PHE A 166 19.79 -3.22 -2.57
CA PHE A 166 20.41 -1.94 -2.18
C PHE A 166 21.82 -1.82 -2.74
N ILE A 167 22.63 -2.86 -2.63
CA ILE A 167 23.99 -2.91 -3.21
C ILE A 167 23.93 -2.69 -4.73
N ALA A 168 22.93 -3.26 -5.40
CA ALA A 168 22.75 -3.06 -6.84
C ALA A 168 22.38 -1.60 -7.19
N VAL A 169 21.63 -0.90 -6.33
CA VAL A 169 21.33 0.53 -6.49
C VAL A 169 22.59 1.37 -6.35
N GLU A 170 23.37 1.14 -5.29
CA GLU A 170 24.62 1.85 -5.04
C GLU A 170 25.59 1.70 -6.22
N LYS A 171 25.85 0.46 -6.62
CA LYS A 171 26.70 0.16 -7.78
C LYS A 171 26.20 0.81 -9.08
N PHE A 172 24.89 0.80 -9.33
CA PHE A 172 24.31 1.41 -10.52
C PHE A 172 24.55 2.93 -10.55
N TYR A 173 24.47 3.60 -9.40
CA TYR A 173 24.73 5.03 -9.32
C TYR A 173 26.22 5.35 -9.45
N ASP A 174 27.09 4.54 -8.86
CA ASP A 174 28.55 4.68 -9.00
C ASP A 174 28.98 4.51 -10.46
N ASP A 175 28.48 3.47 -11.14
CA ASP A 175 28.79 3.19 -12.56
C ASP A 175 28.36 4.33 -13.48
N LEU A 176 27.30 5.08 -13.14
CA LEU A 176 26.77 6.20 -13.91
C LEU A 176 27.21 7.58 -13.39
N GLY A 177 27.92 7.64 -12.28
CA GLY A 177 28.32 8.91 -11.64
C GLY A 177 27.13 9.71 -11.09
N ILE A 178 26.01 9.06 -10.76
CA ILE A 178 24.81 9.72 -10.20
C ILE A 178 25.07 10.02 -8.71
N LYS A 179 24.95 11.30 -8.34
CA LYS A 179 25.14 11.73 -6.95
C LYS A 179 23.89 12.48 -6.47
N CYS A 180 23.59 12.33 -5.19
CA CYS A 180 22.54 13.10 -4.55
C CYS A 180 23.03 14.54 -4.29
N ASN A 181 22.49 15.52 -5.02
CA ASN A 181 22.81 16.93 -4.85
C ASN A 181 21.66 17.70 -4.20
N ILE A 182 20.68 16.99 -3.64
CA ILE A 182 19.46 17.58 -3.08
C ILE A 182 19.48 17.50 -1.57
N SER A 183 19.10 18.60 -0.92
CA SER A 183 18.76 18.64 0.49
C SER A 183 17.30 19.05 0.65
N VAL A 184 16.56 18.33 1.48
CA VAL A 184 15.17 18.62 1.84
C VAL A 184 15.06 18.69 3.35
N ASP A 185 14.74 19.85 3.89
CA ASP A 185 14.60 20.08 5.34
C ASP A 185 15.80 19.57 6.16
N GLY A 186 17.03 19.69 5.62
CA GLY A 186 18.27 19.23 6.23
C GLY A 186 18.61 17.74 5.98
N TYR A 187 17.72 16.98 5.34
CA TYR A 187 17.98 15.60 4.94
C TYR A 187 18.68 15.57 3.59
N THR A 188 19.72 14.75 3.49
CA THR A 188 20.58 14.58 2.29
C THR A 188 20.85 13.08 2.09
N ASP A 189 21.59 12.75 1.03
CA ASP A 189 22.08 11.41 0.75
C ASP A 189 20.97 10.36 0.60
N PHE A 190 19.94 10.72 -0.18
CA PHE A 190 18.80 9.85 -0.45
C PHE A 190 19.18 8.65 -1.33
N VAL A 191 18.61 7.48 -1.03
CA VAL A 191 18.91 6.21 -1.70
C VAL A 191 18.36 6.18 -3.13
N PHE A 192 17.13 6.66 -3.37
CA PHE A 192 16.47 6.47 -4.66
C PHE A 192 16.40 7.76 -5.47
N LEU A 193 17.27 7.84 -6.46
CA LEU A 193 17.44 8.99 -7.34
C LEU A 193 17.06 8.64 -8.79
N ASN A 194 16.65 9.65 -9.54
CA ASN A 194 16.58 9.53 -10.99
C ASN A 194 17.97 9.74 -11.61
N ARG A 195 18.09 9.57 -12.93
CA ARG A 195 19.35 9.72 -13.67
C ARG A 195 20.01 11.11 -13.54
N ASP A 196 19.23 12.13 -13.16
CA ASP A 196 19.70 13.51 -13.01
C ASP A 196 20.06 13.82 -11.53
N GLY A 197 20.10 12.81 -10.64
CA GLY A 197 20.36 12.96 -9.20
C GLY A 197 19.19 13.58 -8.41
N ASN A 198 17.99 13.67 -9.01
CA ASN A 198 16.81 14.21 -8.36
C ASN A 198 15.97 13.10 -7.70
N LEU A 199 15.14 13.50 -6.71
CA LEU A 199 14.28 12.57 -5.98
C LEU A 199 13.14 12.03 -6.84
N HIS A 200 12.83 10.77 -6.62
CA HIS A 200 11.56 10.22 -7.07
C HIS A 200 10.41 10.69 -6.17
N ASN A 201 9.21 10.71 -6.73
CA ASN A 201 7.96 10.92 -5.99
C ASN A 201 6.93 9.84 -6.36
N GLN A 202 5.81 9.83 -5.67
CA GLN A 202 4.76 8.84 -5.92
C GLN A 202 4.29 8.82 -7.37
N SER A 203 4.17 9.99 -8.01
CA SER A 203 3.71 10.07 -9.40
C SER A 203 4.74 9.49 -10.37
N SER A 204 6.04 9.75 -10.15
CA SER A 204 7.11 9.21 -11.00
C SER A 204 7.17 7.69 -10.94
N LEU A 205 7.05 7.10 -9.73
CA LEU A 205 7.04 5.64 -9.56
C LEU A 205 5.78 5.01 -10.13
N ASN A 206 4.60 5.59 -9.90
CA ASN A 206 3.37 5.09 -10.49
C ASN A 206 3.40 5.16 -12.03
N ASN A 207 3.93 6.24 -12.60
CA ASN A 207 4.10 6.35 -14.05
C ASN A 207 5.06 5.29 -14.61
N ALA A 208 6.11 4.93 -13.84
CA ALA A 208 7.00 3.82 -14.22
C ALA A 208 6.24 2.48 -14.20
N ILE A 209 5.47 2.18 -13.15
CA ILE A 209 4.62 0.97 -13.07
C ILE A 209 3.66 0.91 -14.28
N HIS A 210 3.00 2.02 -14.63
CA HIS A 210 2.05 2.04 -15.74
C HIS A 210 2.71 1.77 -17.09
N ARG A 211 3.91 2.32 -17.31
CA ARG A 211 4.68 2.04 -18.54
C ARG A 211 5.14 0.60 -18.61
N ILE A 212 5.70 0.06 -17.51
CA ILE A 212 6.16 -1.33 -17.42
C ILE A 212 4.98 -2.27 -17.67
N ARG A 213 3.84 -2.06 -17.00
CA ARG A 213 2.64 -2.87 -17.18
C ARG A 213 2.14 -2.86 -18.61
N ARG A 214 2.03 -1.67 -19.21
CA ARG A 214 1.57 -1.53 -20.61
C ARG A 214 2.48 -2.29 -21.56
N ASP A 215 3.79 -1.99 -21.53
CA ASP A 215 4.74 -2.57 -22.46
C ASP A 215 4.86 -4.10 -22.26
N CYS A 216 4.77 -4.59 -21.02
CA CYS A 216 4.73 -6.02 -20.70
C CYS A 216 3.51 -6.71 -21.29
N ASN A 217 2.32 -6.14 -21.08
CA ASN A 217 1.07 -6.71 -21.59
C ASN A 217 1.02 -6.67 -23.12
N ASP A 218 1.44 -5.57 -23.74
CA ASP A 218 1.49 -5.42 -25.19
C ASP A 218 2.42 -6.47 -25.82
N GLU A 219 3.61 -6.69 -25.24
CA GLU A 219 4.56 -7.70 -25.70
C GLU A 219 4.00 -9.12 -25.58
N ILE A 220 3.32 -9.44 -24.49
CA ILE A 220 2.68 -10.76 -24.27
C ILE A 220 1.57 -10.99 -25.32
N LEU A 221 0.73 -9.99 -25.56
CA LEU A 221 -0.37 -10.09 -26.51
C LEU A 221 0.12 -10.20 -27.97
N LEU A 222 1.16 -9.46 -28.33
CA LEU A 222 1.77 -9.52 -29.66
C LEU A 222 2.45 -10.87 -29.95
N ASN A 223 3.06 -11.48 -28.91
CA ASN A 223 3.80 -12.74 -29.05
C ASN A 223 2.93 -13.99 -28.71
N ARG A 224 1.63 -13.84 -28.60
CA ARG A 224 0.71 -14.93 -28.25
C ARG A 224 0.72 -16.03 -29.31
N LYS A 225 1.17 -17.24 -28.90
CA LYS A 225 1.27 -18.43 -29.77
C LYS A 225 0.22 -19.52 -29.44
N THR A 226 -0.59 -19.35 -28.40
CA THR A 226 -1.52 -20.36 -27.90
C THR A 226 -2.89 -19.78 -27.62
N ASP A 227 -3.94 -20.63 -27.67
CA ASP A 227 -5.31 -20.23 -27.34
C ASP A 227 -5.54 -20.07 -25.81
N LYS A 228 -4.58 -20.44 -24.97
CA LYS A 228 -4.68 -20.22 -23.52
C LYS A 228 -4.59 -18.73 -23.21
N GLU A 229 -5.46 -18.27 -22.32
CA GLU A 229 -5.39 -16.90 -21.84
C GLU A 229 -4.06 -16.64 -21.11
N PRO A 230 -3.28 -15.65 -21.55
CA PRO A 230 -2.02 -15.32 -20.90
C PRO A 230 -2.25 -14.62 -19.56
N VAL A 231 -1.30 -14.76 -18.64
CA VAL A 231 -1.27 -13.92 -17.44
C VAL A 231 -0.88 -12.52 -17.89
N LEU A 232 -1.73 -11.54 -17.59
CA LEU A 232 -1.50 -10.12 -17.83
C LEU A 232 -1.38 -9.37 -16.50
N LEU A 233 -0.58 -8.32 -16.47
CA LEU A 233 -0.49 -7.44 -15.31
C LEU A 233 -1.77 -6.58 -15.19
N PRO A 234 -2.48 -6.62 -14.04
CA PRO A 234 -3.64 -5.78 -13.80
C PRO A 234 -3.23 -4.30 -13.66
N TYR A 235 -4.20 -3.40 -13.51
CA TYR A 235 -3.89 -2.05 -13.06
C TYR A 235 -3.50 -2.06 -11.59
N PHE A 236 -2.30 -1.52 -11.28
CA PHE A 236 -1.81 -1.40 -9.92
C PHE A 236 -0.89 -0.18 -9.74
N THR A 237 -0.61 0.18 -8.50
CA THR A 237 0.21 1.31 -8.09
C THR A 237 1.18 0.89 -6.98
N CYS A 238 2.09 1.76 -6.57
CA CYS A 238 3.00 1.52 -5.43
C CYS A 238 2.26 1.03 -4.18
N HIS A 239 1.06 1.55 -3.93
CA HIS A 239 0.29 1.12 -2.75
C HIS A 239 -0.18 -0.34 -2.83
N HIS A 240 -0.44 -0.84 -4.04
CA HIS A 240 -0.76 -2.26 -4.24
C HIS A 240 0.45 -3.17 -3.99
N LEU A 241 1.69 -2.70 -4.24
CA LEU A 241 2.91 -3.46 -3.91
C LEU A 241 3.02 -3.68 -2.40
N ARG A 242 2.78 -2.64 -1.59
CA ARG A 242 2.71 -2.77 -0.13
C ARG A 242 1.57 -3.70 0.31
N HIS A 243 0.41 -3.60 -0.32
CA HIS A 243 -0.71 -4.51 -0.04
C HIS A 243 -0.36 -5.96 -0.39
N THR A 244 0.34 -6.18 -1.51
CA THR A 244 0.85 -7.49 -1.91
C THR A 244 1.82 -8.06 -0.86
N PHE A 245 2.77 -7.28 -0.37
CA PHE A 245 3.67 -7.69 0.71
C PHE A 245 2.90 -8.11 1.97
N ALA A 246 1.95 -7.27 2.41
CA ALA A 246 1.11 -7.58 3.57
C ALA A 246 0.33 -8.90 3.38
N THR A 247 -0.20 -9.13 2.18
CA THR A 247 -0.90 -10.37 1.81
C THR A 247 0.04 -11.57 1.88
N ARG A 248 1.27 -11.48 1.33
CA ARG A 248 2.28 -12.56 1.41
C ARG A 248 2.67 -12.88 2.86
N LEU A 249 2.82 -11.87 3.71
CA LEU A 249 3.08 -12.10 5.14
C LEU A 249 1.92 -12.83 5.83
N CYS A 250 0.66 -12.48 5.50
CA CYS A 250 -0.50 -13.19 6.03
C CYS A 250 -0.55 -14.65 5.53
N GLU A 251 -0.30 -14.89 4.24
CA GLU A 251 -0.27 -16.23 3.62
C GLU A 251 0.86 -17.12 4.21
N SER A 252 1.98 -16.52 4.60
CA SER A 252 3.10 -17.26 5.23
C SER A 252 2.88 -17.61 6.71
N GLY A 253 1.72 -17.24 7.29
CA GLY A 253 1.37 -17.56 8.67
C GLY A 253 2.11 -16.73 9.73
N ILE A 254 2.75 -15.62 9.34
CA ILE A 254 3.43 -14.72 10.29
C ILE A 254 2.41 -14.10 11.25
N ASN A 255 2.79 -13.98 12.52
CA ASN A 255 1.96 -13.41 13.56
C ASN A 255 1.48 -12.00 13.17
N ILE A 256 0.17 -11.76 13.28
CA ILE A 256 -0.47 -10.50 12.86
C ILE A 256 0.11 -9.25 13.55
N LYS A 257 0.59 -9.38 14.79
CA LYS A 257 1.26 -8.30 15.51
C LYS A 257 2.61 -7.94 14.89
N VAL A 258 3.37 -8.94 14.42
CA VAL A 258 4.62 -8.73 13.68
C VAL A 258 4.32 -8.03 12.36
N ILE A 259 3.28 -8.48 11.63
CA ILE A 259 2.83 -7.85 10.38
C ILE A 259 2.44 -6.38 10.63
N GLN A 260 1.65 -6.12 11.68
CA GLN A 260 1.27 -4.76 12.07
C GLN A 260 2.49 -3.86 12.29
N ASN A 261 3.48 -4.37 13.03
CA ASN A 261 4.70 -3.63 13.37
C ASN A 261 5.54 -3.34 12.11
N VAL A 262 5.88 -4.37 11.33
CA VAL A 262 6.66 -4.23 10.09
C VAL A 262 6.01 -3.23 9.13
N LEU A 263 4.69 -3.28 9.00
CA LEU A 263 3.95 -2.34 8.16
C LEU A 263 3.80 -0.94 8.80
N GLY A 264 3.94 -0.79 10.11
CA GLY A 264 3.67 0.48 10.80
C GLY A 264 2.22 0.91 10.68
N HIS A 265 1.27 -0.03 10.90
CA HIS A 265 -0.14 0.28 10.98
C HIS A 265 -0.51 0.68 12.41
N VAL A 266 -0.92 1.94 12.59
CA VAL A 266 -1.39 2.45 13.90
C VAL A 266 -2.58 1.65 14.38
N ASP A 267 -3.55 1.39 13.49
CA ASP A 267 -4.73 0.60 13.79
C ASP A 267 -4.59 -0.83 13.25
N ILE A 268 -4.69 -1.80 14.15
CA ILE A 268 -4.65 -3.23 13.82
C ILE A 268 -5.77 -3.65 12.87
N SER A 269 -6.90 -2.94 12.85
CA SER A 269 -8.02 -3.24 11.97
C SER A 269 -7.60 -3.22 10.49
N THR A 270 -6.64 -2.36 10.13
CA THR A 270 -6.08 -2.31 8.77
C THR A 270 -5.37 -3.62 8.40
N THR A 271 -4.58 -4.18 9.31
CA THR A 271 -3.89 -5.46 9.11
C THR A 271 -4.89 -6.62 9.15
N MET A 272 -5.84 -6.56 10.09
CA MET A 272 -6.87 -7.58 10.26
C MET A 272 -7.77 -7.70 9.02
N ASN A 273 -8.10 -6.60 8.36
CA ASN A 273 -8.89 -6.64 7.12
C ASN A 273 -8.17 -7.42 6.00
N ILE A 274 -6.83 -7.26 5.87
CA ILE A 274 -6.03 -8.03 4.92
C ILE A 274 -6.03 -9.50 5.32
N TYR A 275 -5.79 -9.80 6.60
CA TYR A 275 -5.78 -11.16 7.13
C TYR A 275 -7.10 -11.88 6.90
N ILE A 276 -8.24 -11.23 7.16
CA ILE A 276 -9.58 -11.80 6.95
C ILE A 276 -9.81 -12.12 5.46
N ASP A 277 -9.36 -11.26 4.54
CA ASP A 277 -9.54 -11.50 3.11
C ASP A 277 -8.70 -12.70 2.63
N VAL A 278 -7.45 -12.83 3.11
CA VAL A 278 -6.56 -13.98 2.83
C VAL A 278 -7.11 -15.28 3.41
N THR A 279 -7.55 -15.25 4.67
CA THR A 279 -8.02 -16.47 5.37
C THR A 279 -9.37 -16.97 4.89
N LYS A 280 -10.13 -16.21 4.12
CA LYS A 280 -11.35 -16.71 3.50
C LYS A 280 -11.11 -17.89 2.57
N ASP A 281 -10.02 -17.87 1.85
CA ASP A 281 -9.65 -18.95 0.92
C ASP A 281 -8.98 -20.13 1.67
N LEU A 282 -8.28 -19.85 2.78
CA LEU A 282 -7.61 -20.84 3.63
C LEU A 282 -8.54 -21.57 4.61
N LYS A 283 -9.74 -21.02 4.89
CA LYS A 283 -10.66 -21.60 5.90
C LYS A 283 -10.95 -23.09 5.72
N LYS A 284 -11.08 -23.55 4.48
CA LYS A 284 -11.35 -24.96 4.21
C LYS A 284 -10.15 -25.83 4.57
N GLU A 285 -8.94 -25.41 4.26
CA GLU A 285 -7.70 -26.15 4.54
C GLU A 285 -7.40 -26.16 6.04
N GLU A 286 -7.57 -25.04 6.73
CA GLU A 286 -7.40 -24.94 8.18
C GLU A 286 -8.42 -25.80 8.93
N MET A 287 -9.69 -25.82 8.49
CA MET A 287 -10.71 -26.70 9.08
C MET A 287 -10.43 -28.17 8.83
N LEU A 288 -9.83 -28.53 7.70
CA LEU A 288 -9.38 -29.92 7.45
C LEU A 288 -8.19 -30.27 8.36
N THR A 289 -7.28 -29.34 8.61
CA THR A 289 -6.16 -29.52 9.53
C THR A 289 -6.65 -29.67 10.98
N TYR A 290 -7.60 -28.83 11.40
CA TYR A 290 -8.27 -28.97 12.69
C TYR A 290 -8.99 -30.32 12.84
N ALA A 291 -9.71 -30.76 11.81
CA ALA A 291 -10.39 -32.05 11.82
C ALA A 291 -9.41 -33.25 11.95
N LYS A 292 -8.22 -33.14 11.33
CA LYS A 292 -7.15 -34.14 11.49
C LYS A 292 -6.59 -34.13 12.92
N PHE A 293 -6.36 -32.93 13.50
CA PHE A 293 -5.91 -32.79 14.88
C PHE A 293 -6.89 -33.39 15.89
N VAL A 294 -8.20 -33.12 15.74
CA VAL A 294 -9.25 -33.68 16.61
C VAL A 294 -9.32 -35.20 16.49
N ARG A 295 -9.20 -35.74 15.28
CA ARG A 295 -9.18 -37.19 15.06
C ARG A 295 -7.93 -37.85 15.67
N ALA A 296 -6.78 -37.23 15.57
CA ALA A 296 -5.54 -37.72 16.19
C ALA A 296 -5.60 -37.70 17.73
N GLY A 297 -6.26 -36.67 18.31
CA GLY A 297 -6.48 -36.58 19.76
C GLY A 297 -7.51 -37.59 20.32
N ASN A 298 -8.48 -37.99 19.50
CA ASN A 298 -9.49 -38.97 19.89
C ASN A 298 -9.07 -40.45 19.63
N GLY A 299 -7.90 -40.66 18.99
CA GLY A 299 -7.38 -42.00 18.67
C GLY A 299 -6.69 -42.73 19.84
N SER A 300 -6.66 -42.17 21.05
CA SER A 300 -6.01 -42.80 22.21
C SER A 300 -6.96 -43.22 23.33
N SER A 301 -8.24 -43.38 23.04
CA SER A 301 -9.19 -44.01 24.00
C SER A 301 -10.09 -45.00 23.29
N THR A 302 -9.51 -46.14 22.90
CA THR A 302 -10.26 -47.39 22.85
C THR A 302 -10.47 -47.85 24.27
N VAL A 303 -11.59 -47.47 24.86
CA VAL A 303 -12.09 -48.14 26.05
C VAL A 303 -12.62 -49.48 25.54
N ASP A 304 -11.90 -50.56 25.80
CA ASP A 304 -12.42 -51.91 25.78
C ASP A 304 -13.64 -51.97 26.72
N THR A 305 -14.79 -52.14 26.13
CA THR A 305 -15.99 -52.61 26.85
C THR A 305 -16.30 -54.00 26.35
N ASP A 306 -15.60 -55.00 26.92
CA ASP A 306 -16.13 -56.33 27.11
C ASP A 306 -17.17 -56.27 28.23
N ILE A 307 -18.47 -56.49 27.89
CA ILE A 307 -19.48 -57.24 28.65
C ILE A 307 -20.53 -57.75 27.68
#